data_d943c5650e67e455a34b1ad2b4f01994
#
_entry.id   d943c5650e67e455a34b1ad2b4f01994
#
_cell.length_a   1.000
_cell.length_b   1.000
_cell.length_c   1.000
_cell.angle_alpha   90.00
_cell.angle_beta   90.00
_cell.angle_gamma   90.00
#
_symmetry.space_group_name_H-M   'P 1'
#
loop_
_entity.id
_entity.type
_entity.pdbx_description
1 polymer ?
#
loop_
_entity_poly.entity_id
_entity_poly.type
_entity_poly.pdbx_seq_one_letter_code
_entity_poly.pdbx_strand_id
1 'polypeptide(L)'
;MLKIVKSVIFLRKSLDKRNGGVVTLRVRIYAKIYDVMGNRDLNSKSFIDDVKSIIDSARKNAVRSVDFCRVRMYWDIGKRIFEEEQDGKDRADYGSYLIKNLANKLIPEYGSGFSVRILEQSRQFYRVYPIANALRSQLNWTQYRKLIQIEDPDKREYYELESVNNGWNGREMERQINSQLYEKRKVVSSGFRATADVCKLL
;
A
#
# COMPACT_ATOMS: atom_id res chain seq x y z
N MET A 1 1.08 40.50 -19.94
CA MET A 1 0.64 39.59 -21.01
C MET A 1 -0.63 40.05 -21.74
N LEU A 2 -1.69 40.49 -21.07
CA LEU A 2 -2.95 40.95 -21.73
C LEU A 2 -2.79 42.15 -22.67
N LYS A 3 -1.85 43.06 -22.44
CA LYS A 3 -1.60 44.24 -23.29
C LYS A 3 -0.98 43.88 -24.65
N ILE A 4 -0.13 42.85 -24.73
CA ILE A 4 0.50 42.38 -25.97
C ILE A 4 -0.51 41.71 -26.88
N VAL A 5 -1.41 40.89 -26.31
CA VAL A 5 -2.49 40.21 -27.06
C VAL A 5 -3.46 41.22 -27.67
N LYS A 6 -3.85 42.28 -26.94
CA LYS A 6 -4.69 43.36 -27.47
C LYS A 6 -4.01 44.16 -28.59
N SER A 7 -2.70 44.36 -28.51
CA SER A 7 -1.93 45.06 -29.58
C SER A 7 -1.84 44.20 -30.84
N VAL A 8 -1.68 42.89 -30.74
CA VAL A 8 -1.63 41.97 -31.90
C VAL A 8 -2.99 41.86 -32.60
N ILE A 9 -4.09 41.83 -31.83
CA ILE A 9 -5.45 41.83 -32.37
C ILE A 9 -5.78 43.17 -33.05
N PHE A 10 -5.33 44.28 -32.48
CA PHE A 10 -5.51 45.61 -33.08
C PHE A 10 -4.72 45.77 -34.38
N LEU A 11 -3.48 45.32 -34.46
CA LEU A 11 -2.66 45.25 -35.65
C LEU A 11 -3.26 44.39 -36.74
N ARG A 12 -3.94 43.28 -36.39
CA ARG A 12 -4.66 42.40 -37.31
C ARG A 12 -5.81 43.13 -38.01
N LYS A 13 -6.58 43.93 -37.29
CA LYS A 13 -7.70 44.72 -37.88
C LYS A 13 -7.23 45.89 -38.76
N SER A 14 -6.03 46.42 -38.52
CA SER A 14 -5.46 47.56 -39.28
C SER A 14 -4.76 47.13 -40.56
N LEU A 15 -4.18 45.91 -40.62
CA LEU A 15 -3.41 45.43 -41.78
C LEU A 15 -4.24 44.69 -42.84
N ASP A 16 -5.47 44.31 -42.54
CA ASP A 16 -6.36 43.59 -43.46
C ASP A 16 -6.95 44.50 -44.59
N LYS A 17 -6.66 45.78 -44.50
CA LYS A 17 -7.21 46.77 -45.47
C LYS A 17 -6.22 47.20 -46.55
N ARG A 18 -4.93 46.83 -46.59
CA ARG A 18 -4.00 47.47 -47.55
C ARG A 18 -3.01 46.61 -48.34
N ASN A 19 -2.76 45.33 -48.02
CA ASN A 19 -1.87 44.53 -48.90
C ASN A 19 -2.09 43.03 -48.74
N GLY A 20 -2.68 42.41 -49.77
CA GLY A 20 -2.82 40.96 -49.85
C GLY A 20 -1.53 40.28 -50.28
N GLY A 21 -1.10 39.28 -49.53
CA GLY A 21 -0.25 38.21 -50.03
C GLY A 21 0.88 37.77 -49.12
N VAL A 22 1.79 38.63 -48.70
CA VAL A 22 3.03 38.21 -48.01
C VAL A 22 2.92 38.30 -46.50
N VAL A 23 2.09 39.17 -45.95
CA VAL A 23 1.84 39.37 -44.52
C VAL A 23 1.02 38.22 -43.94
N THR A 24 0.20 37.54 -44.79
CA THR A 24 -0.68 36.45 -44.37
C THR A 24 0.06 35.20 -43.94
N LEU A 25 1.20 34.88 -44.50
CA LEU A 25 1.94 33.65 -44.17
C LEU A 25 2.65 33.76 -42.83
N ARG A 26 3.33 34.89 -42.57
CA ARG A 26 3.99 35.14 -41.31
C ARG A 26 3.00 35.25 -40.15
N VAL A 27 1.89 35.93 -40.36
CA VAL A 27 0.83 36.03 -39.34
C VAL A 27 0.15 34.69 -39.10
N ARG A 28 -0.06 33.83 -40.10
CA ARG A 28 -0.56 32.46 -39.93
C ARG A 28 0.44 31.57 -39.19
N ILE A 29 1.73 31.69 -39.45
CA ILE A 29 2.76 30.94 -38.75
C ILE A 29 2.84 31.39 -37.27
N TYR A 30 2.83 32.70 -37.03
CA TYR A 30 2.80 33.20 -35.65
C TYR A 30 1.49 32.84 -34.93
N ALA A 31 0.34 32.90 -35.56
CA ALA A 31 -0.93 32.46 -34.96
C ALA A 31 -0.92 30.95 -34.65
N LYS A 32 -0.34 30.14 -35.55
CA LYS A 32 -0.25 28.68 -35.33
C LYS A 32 0.79 28.35 -34.24
N ILE A 33 1.88 29.11 -34.15
CA ILE A 33 2.86 29.02 -33.06
C ILE A 33 2.22 29.46 -31.74
N TYR A 34 1.41 30.53 -31.74
CA TYR A 34 0.69 30.99 -30.55
C TYR A 34 -0.43 30.03 -30.13
N ASP A 35 -1.15 29.41 -31.07
CA ASP A 35 -2.13 28.34 -30.77
C ASP A 35 -1.42 27.11 -30.17
N VAL A 36 -0.27 26.73 -30.68
CA VAL A 36 0.53 25.60 -30.18
C VAL A 36 1.21 25.94 -28.85
N MET A 37 1.63 27.19 -28.65
CA MET A 37 2.30 27.64 -27.39
C MET A 37 1.33 28.22 -26.36
N GLY A 38 0.17 28.76 -26.78
CA GLY A 38 -0.80 29.42 -25.89
C GLY A 38 -1.91 28.52 -25.40
N ASN A 39 -2.11 27.37 -26.01
CA ASN A 39 -3.16 26.42 -25.61
C ASN A 39 -2.59 25.22 -24.83
N ARG A 40 -1.49 25.44 -24.10
CA ARG A 40 -1.29 24.65 -22.89
C ARG A 40 -2.21 25.24 -21.83
N ASP A 41 -3.44 24.78 -21.86
CA ASP A 41 -4.39 25.03 -20.78
C ASP A 41 -3.76 24.54 -19.49
N LEU A 42 -3.12 25.49 -18.75
CA LEU A 42 -2.55 25.21 -17.41
C LEU A 42 -3.64 24.71 -16.44
N ASN A 43 -4.91 24.78 -16.89
CA ASN A 43 -6.10 24.26 -16.26
C ASN A 43 -6.67 23.04 -17.03
N SER A 44 -5.89 22.37 -17.87
CA SER A 44 -6.40 21.16 -18.51
C SER A 44 -6.77 20.17 -17.41
N LYS A 45 -7.94 19.59 -17.50
CA LYS A 45 -8.45 18.59 -16.55
C LYS A 45 -7.39 17.49 -16.33
N SER A 46 -6.69 17.07 -17.37
CA SER A 46 -5.59 16.12 -17.33
C SER A 46 -4.44 16.57 -16.40
N PHE A 47 -3.96 17.80 -16.53
CA PHE A 47 -2.87 18.31 -15.68
C PHE A 47 -3.26 18.34 -14.19
N ILE A 48 -4.48 18.80 -13.88
CA ILE A 48 -4.99 18.82 -12.52
C ILE A 48 -5.14 17.40 -11.96
N ASP A 49 -5.65 16.47 -12.77
CA ASP A 49 -5.84 15.08 -12.37
C ASP A 49 -4.48 14.38 -12.17
N ASP A 50 -3.46 14.68 -12.96
CA ASP A 50 -2.09 14.21 -12.78
C ASP A 50 -1.50 14.71 -11.46
N VAL A 51 -1.65 16.01 -11.15
CA VAL A 51 -1.18 16.58 -9.88
C VAL A 51 -1.89 15.94 -8.68
N LYS A 52 -3.22 15.74 -8.76
CA LYS A 52 -3.98 15.04 -7.71
C LYS A 52 -3.47 13.61 -7.52
N SER A 53 -3.23 12.88 -8.62
CA SER A 53 -2.69 11.52 -8.57
C SER A 53 -1.32 11.47 -7.87
N ILE A 54 -0.44 12.43 -8.14
CA ILE A 54 0.87 12.55 -7.47
C ILE A 54 0.67 12.77 -5.96
N ILE A 55 -0.22 13.70 -5.58
CA ILE A 55 -0.51 14.00 -4.17
C ILE A 55 -1.08 12.78 -3.46
N ASP A 56 -2.06 12.10 -4.07
CA ASP A 56 -2.72 10.93 -3.48
C ASP A 56 -1.74 9.75 -3.36
N SER A 57 -0.88 9.57 -4.34
CA SER A 57 0.19 8.56 -4.29
C SER A 57 1.18 8.84 -3.16
N ALA A 58 1.62 10.09 -3.00
CA ALA A 58 2.51 10.50 -1.92
C ALA A 58 1.88 10.26 -0.53
N ARG A 59 0.59 10.62 -0.36
CA ARG A 59 -0.16 10.38 0.88
C ARG A 59 -0.29 8.89 1.19
N LYS A 60 -0.66 8.07 0.21
CA LYS A 60 -0.74 6.60 0.36
C LYS A 60 0.60 6.01 0.77
N ASN A 61 1.69 6.45 0.16
CA ASN A 61 3.03 5.98 0.49
C ASN A 61 3.45 6.39 1.91
N ALA A 62 3.12 7.60 2.36
CA ALA A 62 3.39 8.05 3.73
C ALA A 62 2.65 7.17 4.76
N VAL A 63 1.36 6.88 4.55
CA VAL A 63 0.57 6.00 5.42
C VAL A 63 1.17 4.60 5.45
N ARG A 64 1.52 4.02 4.30
CA ARG A 64 2.16 2.68 4.22
C ARG A 64 3.50 2.64 4.97
N SER A 65 4.30 3.71 4.86
CA SER A 65 5.57 3.79 5.56
C SER A 65 5.39 3.77 7.08
N VAL A 66 4.42 4.53 7.60
CA VAL A 66 4.08 4.54 9.03
C VAL A 66 3.58 3.16 9.48
N ASP A 67 2.70 2.53 8.71
CA ASP A 67 2.20 1.19 9.02
C ASP A 67 3.31 0.15 9.02
N PHE A 68 4.23 0.20 8.06
CA PHE A 68 5.38 -0.71 8.01
C PHE A 68 6.36 -0.48 9.18
N CYS A 69 6.64 0.76 9.54
CA CYS A 69 7.44 1.08 10.72
C CYS A 69 6.80 0.50 12.00
N ARG A 70 5.47 0.56 12.11
CA ARG A 70 4.74 -0.05 13.24
C ARG A 70 4.85 -1.57 13.23
N VAL A 71 4.71 -2.21 12.08
CA VAL A 71 4.89 -3.67 11.94
C VAL A 71 6.30 -4.06 12.36
N ARG A 72 7.30 -3.34 11.86
CA ARG A 72 8.71 -3.59 12.19
C ARG A 72 8.99 -3.41 13.69
N MET A 73 8.45 -2.37 14.30
CA MET A 73 8.57 -2.12 15.73
C MET A 73 8.02 -3.32 16.55
N TYR A 74 6.82 -3.82 16.25
CA TYR A 74 6.26 -4.96 16.96
C TYR A 74 7.05 -6.25 16.71
N TRP A 75 7.62 -6.39 15.52
CA TRP A 75 8.50 -7.52 15.21
C TRP A 75 9.80 -7.46 16.03
N ASP A 76 10.46 -6.30 16.10
CA ASP A 76 11.68 -6.09 16.86
C ASP A 76 11.43 -6.28 18.38
N ILE A 77 10.29 -5.80 18.91
CA ILE A 77 9.85 -6.05 20.28
C ILE A 77 9.64 -7.55 20.51
N GLY A 78 8.97 -8.23 19.58
CA GLY A 78 8.73 -9.67 19.67
C GLY A 78 10.03 -10.47 19.69
N LYS A 79 10.99 -10.07 18.86
CA LYS A 79 12.34 -10.64 18.82
C LYS A 79 13.03 -10.49 20.18
N ARG A 80 13.03 -9.27 20.73
CA ARG A 80 13.71 -8.99 22.01
C ARG A 80 13.08 -9.74 23.19
N ILE A 81 11.73 -9.86 23.21
CA ILE A 81 11.03 -10.67 24.21
C ILE A 81 11.43 -12.14 24.07
N PHE A 82 11.47 -12.66 22.85
CA PHE A 82 11.85 -14.05 22.59
C PHE A 82 13.28 -14.36 23.02
N GLU A 83 14.22 -13.48 22.72
CA GLU A 83 15.62 -13.60 23.15
C GLU A 83 15.75 -13.62 24.67
N GLU A 84 15.06 -12.71 25.36
CA GLU A 84 15.07 -12.65 26.83
C GLU A 84 14.48 -13.90 27.47
N GLU A 85 13.42 -14.47 26.88
CA GLU A 85 12.84 -15.75 27.33
C GLU A 85 13.82 -16.92 27.15
N GLN A 86 14.65 -16.90 26.10
CA GLN A 86 15.64 -17.96 25.87
C GLN A 86 16.78 -17.88 26.91
N ASP A 87 17.19 -16.68 27.29
CA ASP A 87 18.22 -16.48 28.31
C ASP A 87 17.75 -16.88 29.74
N GLY A 88 16.40 -16.82 29.96
CA GLY A 88 15.77 -17.17 31.23
C GLY A 88 15.17 -18.58 31.33
N LYS A 89 15.64 -19.53 30.52
CA LYS A 89 15.03 -20.89 30.31
C LYS A 89 14.79 -21.73 31.56
N ASP A 90 15.47 -21.47 32.67
CA ASP A 90 15.38 -22.31 33.88
C ASP A 90 14.13 -22.07 34.73
N ARG A 91 13.19 -21.21 34.30
CA ARG A 91 11.97 -20.89 35.06
C ARG A 91 10.74 -20.93 34.15
N ALA A 92 9.88 -21.95 34.32
CA ALA A 92 8.66 -22.17 33.48
C ALA A 92 7.71 -20.95 33.41
N ASP A 93 7.64 -20.15 34.48
CA ASP A 93 6.75 -18.96 34.56
C ASP A 93 7.42 -17.65 34.16
N TYR A 94 8.71 -17.67 33.80
CA TYR A 94 9.47 -16.46 33.53
C TYR A 94 8.90 -15.64 32.39
N GLY A 95 8.51 -16.28 31.30
CA GLY A 95 7.99 -15.59 30.12
C GLY A 95 6.69 -14.83 30.37
N SER A 96 5.75 -15.39 31.13
CA SER A 96 4.49 -14.72 31.47
C SER A 96 4.71 -13.55 32.43
N TYR A 97 5.63 -13.71 33.40
CA TYR A 97 6.02 -12.65 34.32
C TYR A 97 6.75 -11.50 33.60
N LEU A 98 7.66 -11.83 32.68
CA LEU A 98 8.40 -10.87 31.86
C LEU A 98 7.45 -9.96 31.08
N ILE A 99 6.49 -10.54 30.36
CA ILE A 99 5.53 -9.78 29.54
C ILE A 99 4.63 -8.90 30.41
N LYS A 100 4.13 -9.40 31.55
CA LYS A 100 3.33 -8.61 32.48
C LYS A 100 4.10 -7.43 33.06
N ASN A 101 5.34 -7.66 33.49
CA ASN A 101 6.21 -6.61 34.02
C ASN A 101 6.52 -5.55 32.96
N LEU A 102 6.83 -5.99 31.73
CA LEU A 102 7.08 -5.11 30.60
C LEU A 102 5.84 -4.25 30.28
N ALA A 103 4.66 -4.84 30.23
CA ALA A 103 3.41 -4.12 30.00
C ALA A 103 3.14 -3.06 31.08
N ASN A 104 3.34 -3.41 32.35
CA ASN A 104 3.15 -2.48 33.49
C ASN A 104 4.08 -1.25 33.41
N LYS A 105 5.27 -1.41 32.83
CA LYS A 105 6.24 -0.31 32.65
C LYS A 105 5.92 0.51 31.38
N LEU A 106 5.48 -0.12 30.30
CA LEU A 106 5.29 0.56 29.02
C LEU A 106 3.93 1.27 28.90
N ILE A 107 2.86 0.72 29.47
CA ILE A 107 1.52 1.31 29.33
C ILE A 107 1.45 2.76 29.86
N PRO A 108 2.01 3.12 31.03
CA PRO A 108 1.94 4.49 31.54
C PRO A 108 2.65 5.51 30.64
N GLU A 109 3.69 5.08 29.93
CA GLU A 109 4.53 5.97 29.12
C GLU A 109 4.09 6.02 27.65
N TYR A 110 3.76 4.85 27.08
CA TYR A 110 3.48 4.70 25.64
C TYR A 110 2.02 4.33 25.31
N GLY A 111 1.20 4.10 26.32
CA GLY A 111 -0.22 3.82 26.17
C GLY A 111 -0.55 2.34 25.92
N SER A 112 -1.84 2.08 25.63
CA SER A 112 -2.45 0.74 25.54
C SER A 112 -1.93 -0.13 24.38
N GLY A 113 -1.19 0.45 23.45
CA GLY A 113 -0.54 -0.26 22.34
C GLY A 113 0.53 -1.27 22.80
N PHE A 114 0.92 -1.24 24.09
CA PHE A 114 1.89 -2.14 24.71
C PHE A 114 1.29 -2.99 25.82
N SER A 115 -0.02 -3.28 25.72
CA SER A 115 -0.70 -4.19 26.65
C SER A 115 -0.13 -5.62 26.57
N VAL A 116 -0.31 -6.40 27.62
CA VAL A 116 0.10 -7.82 27.68
C VAL A 116 -0.27 -8.57 26.42
N ARG A 117 -1.54 -8.44 25.97
CA ARG A 117 -2.03 -9.09 24.74
C ARG A 117 -1.22 -8.68 23.49
N ILE A 118 -0.88 -7.41 23.35
CA ILE A 118 -0.11 -6.93 22.18
C ILE A 118 1.32 -7.43 22.23
N LEU A 119 1.95 -7.47 23.41
CA LEU A 119 3.31 -7.98 23.60
C LEU A 119 3.37 -9.51 23.34
N GLU A 120 2.37 -10.28 23.79
CA GLU A 120 2.23 -11.70 23.46
C GLU A 120 2.10 -11.93 21.95
N GLN A 121 1.26 -11.11 21.29
CA GLN A 121 1.11 -11.17 19.83
C GLN A 121 2.40 -10.78 19.11
N SER A 122 3.16 -9.80 19.62
CA SER A 122 4.46 -9.43 19.07
C SER A 122 5.47 -10.58 19.18
N ARG A 123 5.52 -11.26 20.33
CA ARG A 123 6.32 -12.47 20.52
C ARG A 123 5.95 -13.59 19.55
N GLN A 124 4.64 -13.86 19.40
CA GLN A 124 4.14 -14.84 18.44
C GLN A 124 4.46 -14.45 17.01
N PHE A 125 4.39 -13.16 16.68
CA PHE A 125 4.72 -12.63 15.37
C PHE A 125 6.17 -12.95 14.98
N TYR A 126 7.12 -12.73 15.89
CA TYR A 126 8.52 -13.10 15.65
C TYR A 126 8.68 -14.62 15.47
N ARG A 127 7.99 -15.46 16.25
CA ARG A 127 8.03 -16.92 16.11
C ARG A 127 7.53 -17.41 14.77
N VAL A 128 6.48 -16.77 14.23
CA VAL A 128 5.88 -17.13 12.94
C VAL A 128 6.68 -16.58 11.76
N TYR A 129 7.26 -15.40 11.91
CA TYR A 129 8.05 -14.71 10.90
C TYR A 129 9.47 -14.39 11.43
N PRO A 130 10.36 -15.38 11.56
CA PRO A 130 11.69 -15.16 12.17
C PRO A 130 12.63 -14.32 11.27
N ILE A 131 12.30 -14.19 9.98
CA ILE A 131 13.12 -13.46 9.01
C ILE A 131 12.46 -12.10 8.73
N ALA A 132 13.15 -11.02 9.12
CA ALA A 132 12.66 -9.66 8.94
C ALA A 132 12.36 -9.28 7.47
N ASN A 133 13.16 -9.79 6.54
CA ASN A 133 12.99 -9.52 5.10
C ASN A 133 11.77 -10.24 4.48
N ALA A 134 11.18 -11.20 5.20
CA ALA A 134 9.94 -11.84 4.78
C ALA A 134 8.70 -10.95 5.03
N LEU A 135 8.84 -9.86 5.79
CA LEU A 135 7.74 -8.96 6.10
C LEU A 135 7.37 -8.12 4.88
N ARG A 136 6.11 -8.19 4.48
CA ARG A 136 5.60 -7.43 3.32
C ARG A 136 5.20 -6.02 3.75
N SER A 137 5.77 -5.02 3.09
CA SER A 137 5.49 -3.60 3.37
C SER A 137 4.05 -3.17 3.01
N GLN A 138 3.33 -3.99 2.28
CA GLN A 138 1.94 -3.76 1.90
C GLN A 138 0.93 -4.13 3.00
N LEU A 139 1.36 -4.93 3.99
CA LEU A 139 0.51 -5.38 5.08
C LEU A 139 0.73 -4.54 6.34
N ASN A 140 -0.36 -4.21 7.02
CA ASN A 140 -0.33 -3.50 8.28
C ASN A 140 -0.39 -4.45 9.49
N TRP A 141 -0.19 -3.91 10.70
CA TRP A 141 -0.21 -4.69 11.94
C TRP A 141 -1.53 -5.44 12.17
N THR A 142 -2.67 -4.85 11.81
CA THR A 142 -3.97 -5.51 11.96
C THR A 142 -4.08 -6.78 11.13
N GLN A 143 -3.53 -6.79 9.94
CA GLN A 143 -3.49 -7.96 9.06
C GLN A 143 -2.54 -9.03 9.60
N TYR A 144 -1.33 -8.65 10.02
CA TYR A 144 -0.38 -9.59 10.64
C TYR A 144 -0.95 -10.25 11.89
N ARG A 145 -1.71 -9.51 12.72
CA ARG A 145 -2.42 -10.09 13.88
C ARG A 145 -3.43 -11.18 13.53
N LYS A 146 -4.00 -11.15 12.33
CA LYS A 146 -4.88 -12.23 11.82
C LYS A 146 -4.05 -13.39 11.28
N LEU A 147 -3.00 -13.11 10.54
CA LEU A 147 -2.12 -14.11 9.94
C LEU A 147 -1.41 -14.99 10.98
N ILE A 148 -0.92 -14.41 12.06
CA ILE A 148 -0.25 -15.17 13.13
C ILE A 148 -1.17 -16.13 13.89
N GLN A 149 -2.49 -16.02 13.73
CA GLN A 149 -3.47 -16.94 14.30
C GLN A 149 -3.71 -18.19 13.43
N ILE A 150 -3.23 -18.16 12.19
CA ILE A 150 -3.35 -19.28 11.26
C ILE A 150 -2.15 -20.20 11.48
N GLU A 151 -2.40 -21.42 11.96
CA GLU A 151 -1.35 -22.39 12.26
C GLU A 151 -0.73 -22.97 11.00
N ASP A 152 -1.56 -23.32 9.99
CA ASP A 152 -1.13 -23.86 8.71
C ASP A 152 -0.31 -22.82 7.90
N PRO A 153 0.99 -23.08 7.63
CA PRO A 153 1.84 -22.15 6.89
C PRO A 153 1.34 -21.87 5.46
N ASP A 154 0.85 -22.90 4.75
CA ASP A 154 0.37 -22.75 3.37
C ASP A 154 -0.89 -21.88 3.30
N LYS A 155 -1.80 -22.12 4.25
CA LYS A 155 -3.00 -21.32 4.41
C LYS A 155 -2.67 -19.86 4.77
N ARG A 156 -1.68 -19.64 5.63
CA ARG A 156 -1.21 -18.32 6.02
C ARG A 156 -0.61 -17.57 4.83
N GLU A 157 0.30 -18.21 4.08
CA GLU A 157 0.90 -17.65 2.88
C GLU A 157 -0.15 -17.31 1.82
N TYR A 158 -1.13 -18.18 1.63
CA TYR A 158 -2.25 -17.91 0.73
C TYR A 158 -2.99 -16.61 1.09
N TYR A 159 -3.41 -16.44 2.35
CA TYR A 159 -4.12 -15.21 2.76
C TYR A 159 -3.20 -13.98 2.74
N GLU A 160 -1.92 -14.14 2.97
CA GLU A 160 -0.93 -13.08 2.85
C GLU A 160 -0.83 -12.57 1.41
N LEU A 161 -0.66 -13.49 0.44
CA LEU A 161 -0.59 -13.17 -0.99
C LEU A 161 -1.89 -12.58 -1.52
N GLU A 162 -3.03 -13.19 -1.21
CA GLU A 162 -4.34 -12.70 -1.64
C GLU A 162 -4.64 -11.30 -1.08
N SER A 163 -4.22 -11.02 0.14
CA SER A 163 -4.40 -9.69 0.74
C SER A 163 -3.60 -8.62 0.02
N VAL A 164 -2.38 -8.93 -0.40
CA VAL A 164 -1.54 -8.01 -1.18
C VAL A 164 -2.13 -7.81 -2.58
N ASN A 165 -2.49 -8.90 -3.25
CA ASN A 165 -2.97 -8.87 -4.64
C ASN A 165 -4.31 -8.15 -4.78
N ASN A 166 -5.21 -8.33 -3.81
CA ASN A 166 -6.56 -7.74 -3.84
C ASN A 166 -6.67 -6.47 -3.00
N GLY A 167 -5.60 -6.03 -2.33
CA GLY A 167 -5.61 -4.83 -1.50
C GLY A 167 -6.57 -4.93 -0.31
N TRP A 168 -6.77 -6.13 0.26
CA TRP A 168 -7.69 -6.33 1.39
C TRP A 168 -7.25 -5.52 2.60
N ASN A 169 -8.21 -4.89 3.26
CA ASN A 169 -8.00 -4.35 4.59
C ASN A 169 -8.17 -5.45 5.65
N GLY A 170 -7.89 -5.12 6.93
CA GLY A 170 -7.96 -6.12 8.02
C GLY A 170 -9.35 -6.74 8.20
N ARG A 171 -10.44 -6.01 7.92
CA ARG A 171 -11.82 -6.53 8.03
C ARG A 171 -12.16 -7.47 6.87
N GLU A 172 -11.71 -7.12 5.67
CA GLU A 172 -11.89 -7.98 4.49
C GLU A 172 -11.11 -9.27 4.62
N MET A 173 -9.83 -9.21 5.04
CA MET A 173 -9.03 -10.39 5.34
C MET A 173 -9.75 -11.32 6.34
N GLU A 174 -10.26 -10.78 7.45
CA GLU A 174 -11.01 -11.55 8.44
C GLU A 174 -12.25 -12.23 7.84
N ARG A 175 -13.02 -11.49 7.03
CA ARG A 175 -14.18 -12.04 6.33
C ARG A 175 -13.78 -13.19 5.40
N GLN A 176 -12.68 -13.06 4.65
CA GLN A 176 -12.20 -14.11 3.75
C GLN A 176 -11.68 -15.33 4.50
N ILE A 177 -10.99 -15.15 5.63
CA ILE A 177 -10.57 -16.24 6.51
C ILE A 177 -11.80 -16.99 7.05
N ASN A 178 -12.79 -16.26 7.56
CA ASN A 178 -14.01 -16.84 8.12
C ASN A 178 -14.89 -17.53 7.06
N SER A 179 -14.83 -17.08 5.81
CA SER A 179 -15.52 -17.73 4.69
C SER A 179 -14.83 -19.01 4.19
N GLN A 180 -13.68 -19.37 4.77
CA GLN A 180 -12.89 -20.52 4.38
C GLN A 180 -12.51 -20.52 2.90
N LEU A 181 -12.08 -19.35 2.38
CA LEU A 181 -11.77 -19.18 0.96
C LEU A 181 -10.63 -20.11 0.50
N TYR A 182 -9.63 -20.35 1.34
CA TYR A 182 -8.52 -21.27 1.06
C TYR A 182 -9.02 -22.70 0.85
N GLU A 183 -9.86 -23.20 1.77
CA GLU A 183 -10.41 -24.54 1.72
C GLU A 183 -11.29 -24.74 0.48
N LYS A 184 -12.13 -23.77 0.15
CA LYS A 184 -12.97 -23.80 -1.06
C LYS A 184 -12.15 -23.89 -2.33
N ARG A 185 -11.08 -23.11 -2.44
CA ARG A 185 -10.16 -23.17 -3.59
C ARG A 185 -9.39 -24.49 -3.68
N LYS A 186 -8.95 -25.04 -2.53
CA LYS A 186 -8.25 -26.31 -2.48
C LYS A 186 -9.13 -27.45 -2.99
N VAL A 187 -10.41 -27.48 -2.61
CA VAL A 187 -11.39 -28.48 -3.12
C VAL A 187 -11.59 -28.36 -4.63
N VAL A 188 -11.74 -27.15 -5.16
CA VAL A 188 -11.91 -26.93 -6.60
C VAL A 188 -10.65 -27.39 -7.38
N SER A 189 -9.46 -27.08 -6.88
CA SER A 189 -8.20 -27.47 -7.55
C SER A 189 -7.94 -28.96 -7.51
N SER A 190 -8.34 -29.68 -6.45
CA SER A 190 -8.25 -31.13 -6.35
C SER A 190 -9.28 -31.84 -7.23
N GLY A 191 -10.48 -31.29 -7.36
CA GLY A 191 -11.50 -31.81 -8.27
C GLY A 191 -11.10 -31.69 -9.75
N PHE A 192 -10.44 -30.62 -10.13
CA PHE A 192 -9.91 -30.43 -11.50
C PHE A 192 -8.76 -31.40 -11.83
N ARG A 193 -7.91 -31.73 -10.85
CA ARG A 193 -6.83 -32.74 -11.05
C ARG A 193 -7.41 -34.12 -11.24
N ALA A 194 -8.41 -34.52 -10.45
CA ALA A 194 -9.06 -35.82 -10.56
C ALA A 194 -9.75 -36.02 -11.93
N THR A 195 -10.35 -34.98 -12.50
CA THR A 195 -10.94 -35.05 -13.86
C THR A 195 -9.92 -35.07 -14.98
N ALA A 196 -8.77 -34.40 -14.81
CA ALA A 196 -7.69 -34.40 -15.80
C ALA A 196 -6.97 -35.76 -15.87
N ASP A 197 -6.86 -36.45 -14.74
CA ASP A 197 -6.23 -37.80 -14.68
C ASP A 197 -7.14 -38.89 -15.28
N VAL A 198 -8.46 -38.75 -15.16
CA VAL A 198 -9.42 -39.66 -15.83
C VAL A 198 -9.43 -39.47 -17.36
N CYS A 199 -9.22 -38.24 -17.86
CA CYS A 199 -9.09 -37.98 -19.30
C CYS A 199 -7.81 -38.50 -19.93
N LYS A 200 -6.77 -38.85 -19.14
CA LYS A 200 -5.53 -39.44 -19.65
C LYS A 200 -5.56 -40.96 -19.69
N LEU A 201 -6.60 -41.59 -19.15
CA LEU A 201 -6.79 -43.03 -19.10
C LEU A 201 -7.83 -43.54 -20.11
N LEU A 202 -8.43 -42.65 -20.89
CA LEU A 202 -9.28 -42.97 -22.05
C LEU A 202 -8.56 -42.60 -23.35
#